data_ac49423e327e5106d54050c5db377993
#
_entry.id   ac49423e327e5106d54050c5db377993
#
_cell.length_a   1.000
_cell.length_b   1.000
_cell.length_c   1.000
_cell.angle_alpha   90.00
_cell.angle_beta   90.00
_cell.angle_gamma   90.00
#
_symmetry.space_group_name_H-M   'P 1'
#
loop_
_entity.id
_entity.type
_entity.pdbx_description
1 polymer ?
#
loop_
_entity_poly.entity_id
_entity_poly.type
_entity_poly.pdbx_seq_one_letter_code
_entity_poly.pdbx_strand_id
1 'polypeptide(L)'
;VPEGEGSLYLRPFMFASEAFLGVRPAREYIFCVIASPVGPYFKGGEKAVTIWASQAYTRAATGGTGAAKCGGNYAASLIAQAEASAHGCDQVVFLDAAERRWVEELGGMNVFFVFKDGSVITPPLTGTILPGITRKSLMQLASDAGTAIEERPYAFDQWQADAASGHLVEAFACGTAAVVAGIGKV
;
A
#
# COMPACT_ATOMS: atom_id res chain seq x y z
N VAL A 1 -3.75 21.44 -16.19
CA VAL A 1 -2.65 20.48 -15.95
C VAL A 1 -1.36 21.26 -16.06
N PRO A 2 -0.39 21.09 -15.13
CA PRO A 2 0.91 21.73 -15.23
C PRO A 2 1.63 21.35 -16.53
N GLU A 3 2.48 22.24 -17.02
CA GLU A 3 3.37 21.93 -18.15
C GLU A 3 4.62 21.18 -17.67
N GLY A 4 5.26 20.42 -18.57
CA GLY A 4 6.47 19.67 -18.27
C GLY A 4 6.22 18.39 -17.47
N GLU A 5 7.08 18.09 -16.48
CA GLU A 5 7.00 16.87 -15.66
C GLU A 5 5.98 16.92 -14.51
N GLY A 6 5.26 18.03 -14.40
CA GLY A 6 4.21 18.18 -13.39
C GLY A 6 2.96 17.39 -13.70
N SER A 7 2.26 16.94 -12.67
CA SER A 7 0.96 16.27 -12.77
C SER A 7 -0.12 17.00 -12.01
N LEU A 8 -1.37 16.72 -12.34
CA LEU A 8 -2.52 17.21 -11.60
C LEU A 8 -2.99 16.09 -10.65
N TYR A 9 -2.77 16.33 -9.35
CA TYR A 9 -3.26 15.42 -8.33
C TYR A 9 -4.72 15.67 -8.03
N LEU A 10 -5.54 14.64 -8.16
CA LEU A 10 -6.96 14.66 -7.81
C LEU A 10 -7.16 13.98 -6.46
N ARG A 11 -7.75 14.70 -5.50
CA ARG A 11 -8.08 14.21 -4.16
C ARG A 11 -9.59 14.11 -4.00
N PRO A 12 -10.23 12.98 -4.31
CA PRO A 12 -11.60 12.73 -3.89
C PRO A 12 -11.62 12.45 -2.39
N PHE A 13 -12.60 13.01 -1.69
CA PHE A 13 -12.84 12.73 -0.28
C PHE A 13 -14.31 12.92 0.07
N MET A 14 -14.73 12.24 1.12
CA MET A 14 -16.08 12.30 1.64
C MET A 14 -16.04 12.40 3.17
N PHE A 15 -16.96 13.19 3.73
CA PHE A 15 -17.13 13.30 5.17
C PHE A 15 -18.60 13.44 5.52
N ALA A 16 -18.96 13.03 6.75
CA ALA A 16 -20.28 13.22 7.28
C ALA A 16 -20.53 14.71 7.56
N SER A 17 -21.70 15.23 7.17
CA SER A 17 -22.09 16.63 7.33
C SER A 17 -23.31 16.82 8.23
N GLU A 18 -23.91 15.72 8.71
CA GLU A 18 -25.07 15.75 9.57
C GLU A 18 -24.73 16.32 10.95
N ALA A 19 -25.48 17.31 11.40
CA ALA A 19 -25.31 17.94 12.71
C ALA A 19 -26.06 17.16 13.79
N PHE A 20 -25.38 16.24 14.49
CA PHE A 20 -25.92 15.52 15.64
C PHE A 20 -24.82 15.11 16.63
N LEU A 21 -25.23 14.81 17.87
CA LEU A 21 -24.39 14.17 18.88
C LEU A 21 -24.84 12.71 19.06
N GLY A 22 -23.89 11.81 19.11
CA GLY A 22 -24.14 10.39 19.31
C GLY A 22 -23.33 9.49 18.38
N VAL A 23 -23.38 8.16 18.61
CA VAL A 23 -22.63 7.17 17.85
C VAL A 23 -23.61 6.36 17.00
N ARG A 24 -23.73 6.75 15.74
CA ARG A 24 -24.46 6.05 14.70
C ARG A 24 -23.92 6.44 13.32
N PRO A 25 -24.19 5.67 12.28
CA PRO A 25 -23.90 6.09 10.91
C PRO A 25 -24.62 7.40 10.59
N ALA A 26 -23.91 8.35 9.96
CA ALA A 26 -24.52 9.56 9.43
C ALA A 26 -25.43 9.22 8.24
N ARG A 27 -26.40 10.10 7.98
CA ARG A 27 -27.35 10.01 6.85
C ARG A 27 -27.06 11.02 5.76
N GLU A 28 -26.24 12.03 6.08
CA GLU A 28 -25.85 13.09 5.16
C GLU A 28 -24.34 13.16 5.05
N TYR A 29 -23.86 13.26 3.83
CA TYR A 29 -22.44 13.31 3.49
C TYR A 29 -22.17 14.37 2.44
N ILE A 30 -20.99 14.97 2.49
CA ILE A 30 -20.47 15.81 1.43
C ILE A 30 -19.34 15.04 0.74
N PHE A 31 -19.43 14.94 -0.58
CA PHE A 31 -18.36 14.42 -1.44
C PHE A 31 -17.72 15.56 -2.22
N CYS A 32 -16.39 15.63 -2.19
CA CYS A 32 -15.62 16.66 -2.87
C CYS A 32 -14.48 16.02 -3.66
N VAL A 33 -14.07 16.71 -4.74
CA VAL A 33 -12.83 16.44 -5.46
C VAL A 33 -12.05 17.76 -5.53
N ILE A 34 -10.88 17.80 -4.93
CA ILE A 34 -9.95 18.92 -5.10
C ILE A 34 -8.82 18.53 -6.05
N ALA A 35 -8.31 19.49 -6.79
CA ALA A 35 -7.23 19.33 -7.75
C ALA A 35 -6.06 20.22 -7.36
N SER A 36 -4.84 19.70 -7.40
CA SER A 36 -3.61 20.43 -7.08
C SER A 36 -2.49 20.06 -8.04
N PRO A 37 -1.74 21.03 -8.58
CA PRO A 37 -0.51 20.72 -9.30
C PRO A 37 0.52 20.15 -8.32
N VAL A 38 1.19 19.07 -8.71
CA VAL A 38 2.20 18.41 -7.88
C VAL A 38 3.41 18.00 -8.74
N GLY A 39 4.57 17.93 -8.08
CA GLY A 39 5.77 17.28 -8.60
C GLY A 39 5.80 15.78 -8.32
N PRO A 40 6.95 15.14 -8.50
CA PRO A 40 7.11 13.69 -8.27
C PRO A 40 6.75 13.29 -6.83
N TYR A 41 6.15 12.11 -6.67
CA TYR A 41 5.71 11.60 -5.36
C TYR A 41 6.89 11.35 -4.41
N PHE A 42 7.97 10.73 -4.90
CA PHE A 42 9.18 10.54 -4.11
C PHE A 42 10.21 11.64 -4.40
N LYS A 43 10.75 12.24 -3.34
CA LYS A 43 11.85 13.20 -3.44
C LYS A 43 13.09 12.46 -3.96
N GLY A 44 13.58 12.84 -5.14
CA GLY A 44 14.76 12.24 -5.77
C GLY A 44 14.49 11.33 -6.97
N GLY A 45 13.24 11.32 -7.50
CA GLY A 45 12.87 10.57 -8.73
C GLY A 45 12.59 9.09 -8.48
N GLU A 46 12.78 8.25 -9.49
CA GLU A 46 12.51 6.80 -9.48
C GLU A 46 13.56 6.02 -8.66
N LYS A 47 13.70 6.35 -7.39
CA LYS A 47 14.60 5.65 -6.48
C LYS A 47 13.87 4.53 -5.77
N ALA A 48 14.48 3.35 -5.71
CA ALA A 48 13.94 2.25 -4.90
C ALA A 48 13.81 2.69 -3.44
N VAL A 49 12.64 2.40 -2.84
CA VAL A 49 12.33 2.79 -1.46
C VAL A 49 12.91 1.81 -0.45
N THR A 50 13.26 2.33 0.72
CA THR A 50 13.67 1.55 1.89
C THR A 50 12.45 1.35 2.79
N ILE A 51 12.22 0.11 3.22
CA ILE A 51 11.03 -0.29 3.96
C ILE A 51 11.39 -0.72 5.39
N TRP A 52 10.62 -0.27 6.36
CA TRP A 52 10.62 -0.77 7.74
C TRP A 52 9.50 -1.79 7.93
N ALA A 53 9.83 -3.00 8.37
CA ALA A 53 8.81 -4.00 8.72
C ALA A 53 8.33 -3.78 10.15
N SER A 54 7.09 -3.28 10.30
CA SER A 54 6.51 -3.02 11.62
C SER A 54 6.11 -4.32 12.30
N GLN A 55 6.72 -4.61 13.44
CA GLN A 55 6.38 -5.75 14.29
C GLN A 55 5.50 -5.35 15.49
N ALA A 56 5.49 -4.07 15.87
CA ALA A 56 4.73 -3.56 17.00
C ALA A 56 3.31 -3.12 16.63
N TYR A 57 3.14 -2.56 15.44
CA TYR A 57 1.88 -1.95 15.01
C TYR A 57 1.25 -2.74 13.86
N THR A 58 -0.09 -2.71 13.79
CA THR A 58 -0.87 -3.21 12.65
C THR A 58 -1.56 -2.05 11.95
N ARG A 59 -1.74 -2.19 10.65
CA ARG A 59 -2.53 -1.25 9.86
C ARG A 59 -4.04 -1.49 10.03
N ALA A 60 -4.42 -2.74 10.04
CA ALA A 60 -5.82 -3.19 10.10
C ALA A 60 -5.92 -4.58 10.71
N ALA A 61 -7.12 -5.00 11.07
CA ALA A 61 -7.43 -6.33 11.55
C ALA A 61 -8.66 -6.89 10.83
N THR A 62 -8.80 -8.21 10.82
CA THR A 62 -9.97 -8.90 10.27
C THR A 62 -11.26 -8.40 10.93
N GLY A 63 -12.28 -8.11 10.13
CA GLY A 63 -13.53 -7.51 10.60
C GLY A 63 -13.47 -5.99 10.83
N GLY A 64 -12.30 -5.36 10.62
CA GLY A 64 -12.10 -3.92 10.69
C GLY A 64 -12.34 -3.21 9.35
N THR A 65 -11.71 -2.05 9.19
CA THR A 65 -11.91 -1.14 8.06
C THR A 65 -10.79 -1.20 7.02
N GLY A 66 -9.92 -2.22 7.06
CA GLY A 66 -8.73 -2.30 6.22
C GLY A 66 -8.99 -2.22 4.71
N ALA A 67 -10.07 -2.83 4.24
CA ALA A 67 -10.49 -2.80 2.85
C ALA A 67 -11.15 -1.45 2.43
N ALA A 68 -11.41 -0.56 3.37
CA ALA A 68 -12.00 0.75 3.09
C ALA A 68 -10.94 1.85 3.04
N LYS A 69 -11.11 2.83 2.12
CA LYS A 69 -10.28 4.03 2.05
C LYS A 69 -10.76 5.05 3.11
N CYS A 70 -10.52 4.77 4.39
CA CYS A 70 -10.99 5.62 5.48
C CYS A 70 -9.84 6.21 6.31
N GLY A 71 -10.04 7.41 6.85
CA GLY A 71 -9.02 8.16 7.58
C GLY A 71 -8.45 7.45 8.80
N GLY A 72 -9.25 6.60 9.46
CA GLY A 72 -8.83 5.83 10.63
C GLY A 72 -7.67 4.87 10.34
N ASN A 73 -7.67 4.20 9.18
CA ASN A 73 -6.56 3.30 8.79
C ASN A 73 -5.25 4.08 8.62
N TYR A 74 -5.33 5.29 8.06
CA TYR A 74 -4.15 6.14 7.87
C TYR A 74 -3.66 6.71 9.20
N ALA A 75 -4.57 7.15 10.08
CA ALA A 75 -4.20 7.62 11.40
C ALA A 75 -3.46 6.55 12.20
N ALA A 76 -3.95 5.30 12.18
CA ALA A 76 -3.30 4.18 12.86
C ALA A 76 -1.90 3.87 12.31
N SER A 77 -1.65 4.13 11.02
CA SER A 77 -0.35 3.86 10.40
C SER A 77 0.70 4.94 10.65
N LEU A 78 0.33 6.13 11.14
CA LEU A 78 1.27 7.26 11.30
C LEU A 78 2.36 7.00 12.33
N ILE A 79 2.06 6.30 13.42
CA ILE A 79 3.07 5.99 14.45
C ILE A 79 4.14 5.03 13.90
N ALA A 80 3.72 4.01 13.15
CA ALA A 80 4.65 3.09 12.48
C ALA A 80 5.47 3.79 11.39
N GLN A 81 4.88 4.75 10.68
CA GLN A 81 5.61 5.56 9.71
C GLN A 81 6.64 6.48 10.38
N ALA A 82 6.34 7.03 11.55
CA ALA A 82 7.30 7.82 12.33
C ALA A 82 8.47 6.95 12.80
N GLU A 83 8.20 5.70 13.23
CA GLU A 83 9.23 4.72 13.57
C GLU A 83 10.11 4.38 12.36
N ALA A 84 9.50 4.09 11.21
CA ALA A 84 10.23 3.85 9.96
C ALA A 84 11.16 5.02 9.61
N SER A 85 10.67 6.24 9.71
CA SER A 85 11.46 7.46 9.45
C SER A 85 12.62 7.62 10.43
N ALA A 86 12.44 7.28 11.70
CA ALA A 86 13.50 7.31 12.70
C ALA A 86 14.62 6.27 12.43
N HIS A 87 14.30 5.19 11.73
CA HIS A 87 15.25 4.18 11.23
C HIS A 87 15.79 4.50 9.81
N GLY A 88 15.49 5.67 9.27
CA GLY A 88 15.95 6.09 7.94
C GLY A 88 15.25 5.37 6.77
N CYS A 89 14.08 4.82 7.02
CA CYS A 89 13.25 4.16 6.02
C CYS A 89 12.19 5.10 5.45
N ASP A 90 11.88 4.92 4.16
CA ASP A 90 10.92 5.76 3.44
C ASP A 90 9.47 5.36 3.73
N GLN A 91 9.22 4.08 3.93
CA GLN A 91 7.89 3.51 4.09
C GLN A 91 7.88 2.39 5.14
N VAL A 92 6.69 2.04 5.58
CA VAL A 92 6.45 0.91 6.48
C VAL A 92 5.67 -0.18 5.76
N VAL A 93 6.07 -1.45 5.92
CA VAL A 93 5.25 -2.62 5.57
C VAL A 93 4.60 -3.18 6.83
N PHE A 94 3.35 -3.53 6.73
CA PHE A 94 2.57 -4.12 7.82
C PHE A 94 2.40 -5.62 7.64
N LEU A 95 2.42 -6.30 8.77
CA LEU A 95 2.10 -7.71 8.89
C LEU A 95 0.70 -7.87 9.45
N ASP A 96 0.12 -9.05 9.25
CA ASP A 96 -1.21 -9.39 9.76
C ASP A 96 -1.32 -9.19 11.29
N ALA A 97 -2.52 -8.87 11.74
CA ALA A 97 -2.76 -8.55 13.14
C ALA A 97 -2.73 -9.76 14.09
N ALA A 98 -2.96 -10.97 13.58
CA ALA A 98 -3.10 -12.18 14.39
C ALA A 98 -1.76 -12.86 14.67
N GLU A 99 -0.99 -13.13 13.63
CA GLU A 99 0.25 -13.91 13.73
C GLU A 99 1.51 -13.04 13.62
N ARG A 100 1.39 -11.81 13.13
CA ARG A 100 2.53 -10.91 12.85
C ARG A 100 3.54 -11.55 11.90
N ARG A 101 3.08 -12.31 10.98
CA ARG A 101 3.85 -13.16 10.09
C ARG A 101 3.62 -12.86 8.62
N TRP A 102 2.35 -12.67 8.25
CA TRP A 102 1.95 -12.56 6.85
C TRP A 102 2.06 -11.11 6.39
N VAL A 103 2.77 -10.90 5.30
CA VAL A 103 2.85 -9.56 4.69
C VAL A 103 1.48 -9.16 4.16
N GLU A 104 1.03 -7.96 4.49
CA GLU A 104 -0.23 -7.40 4.00
C GLU A 104 0.02 -6.32 2.97
N GLU A 105 0.25 -5.09 3.39
CA GLU A 105 0.53 -3.98 2.49
C GLU A 105 1.43 -2.92 3.15
N LEU A 106 1.94 -1.96 2.38
CA LEU A 106 2.59 -0.78 2.91
C LEU A 106 1.55 0.19 3.48
N GLY A 107 2.00 1.23 4.14
CA GLY A 107 1.10 2.22 4.76
C GLY A 107 0.04 2.81 3.81
N GLY A 108 0.31 2.89 2.53
CA GLY A 108 -0.62 3.42 1.51
C GLY A 108 -0.53 2.77 0.14
N MET A 109 0.13 1.61 0.00
CA MET A 109 0.39 0.95 -1.29
C MET A 109 0.31 -0.57 -1.14
N ASN A 110 -0.24 -1.25 -2.18
CA ASN A 110 -0.16 -2.70 -2.30
C ASN A 110 1.26 -3.14 -2.69
N VAL A 111 1.62 -4.40 -2.44
CA VAL A 111 2.97 -4.94 -2.68
C VAL A 111 2.92 -6.18 -3.56
N PHE A 112 3.94 -6.35 -4.38
CA PHE A 112 4.17 -7.50 -5.27
C PHE A 112 5.59 -8.02 -5.12
N PHE A 113 5.77 -9.30 -5.41
CA PHE A 113 7.05 -10.01 -5.33
C PHE A 113 7.26 -10.81 -6.61
N VAL A 114 8.44 -10.65 -7.21
CA VAL A 114 8.83 -11.32 -8.45
C VAL A 114 9.95 -12.32 -8.14
N PHE A 115 9.78 -13.56 -8.55
CA PHE A 115 10.73 -14.62 -8.29
C PHE A 115 11.55 -15.00 -9.52
N LYS A 116 12.68 -15.65 -9.30
CA LYS A 116 13.64 -16.03 -10.33
C LYS A 116 13.05 -16.98 -11.40
N ASP A 117 12.05 -17.76 -11.05
CA ASP A 117 11.33 -18.66 -11.96
C ASP A 117 10.27 -17.92 -12.83
N GLY A 118 10.15 -16.60 -12.68
CA GLY A 118 9.19 -15.77 -13.38
C GLY A 118 7.81 -15.70 -12.70
N SER A 119 7.60 -16.41 -11.60
CA SER A 119 6.37 -16.29 -10.84
C SER A 119 6.26 -14.93 -10.15
N VAL A 120 5.04 -14.41 -10.04
CA VAL A 120 4.73 -13.16 -9.37
C VAL A 120 3.59 -13.38 -8.38
N ILE A 121 3.77 -12.89 -7.17
CA ILE A 121 2.73 -12.98 -6.14
C ILE A 121 2.38 -11.62 -5.54
N THR A 122 1.19 -11.55 -4.96
CA THR A 122 0.73 -10.44 -4.13
C THR A 122 -0.10 -10.97 -2.97
N PRO A 123 -0.12 -10.33 -1.81
CA PRO A 123 -0.98 -10.74 -0.70
C PRO A 123 -2.46 -10.77 -1.09
N PRO A 124 -3.23 -11.77 -0.62
CA PRO A 124 -4.65 -11.91 -0.94
C PRO A 124 -5.49 -10.86 -0.22
N LEU A 125 -6.61 -10.47 -0.81
CA LEU A 125 -7.55 -9.52 -0.23
C LEU A 125 -8.38 -10.18 0.87
N THR A 126 -7.92 -10.10 2.11
CA THR A 126 -8.53 -10.72 3.29
C THR A 126 -9.50 -9.83 4.06
N GLY A 127 -9.74 -8.60 3.56
CA GLY A 127 -10.51 -7.56 4.25
C GLY A 127 -9.65 -6.61 5.07
N THR A 128 -8.37 -6.91 5.26
CA THR A 128 -7.38 -6.05 5.94
C THR A 128 -6.58 -5.19 4.96
N ILE A 129 -6.59 -5.53 3.67
CA ILE A 129 -5.83 -4.90 2.59
C ILE A 129 -6.79 -4.11 1.70
N LEU A 130 -6.39 -2.89 1.30
CA LEU A 130 -7.16 -2.09 0.34
C LEU A 130 -7.14 -2.77 -1.04
N PRO A 131 -8.32 -3.04 -1.67
CA PRO A 131 -8.40 -3.53 -3.04
C PRO A 131 -8.05 -2.40 -4.02
N GLY A 132 -6.74 -2.14 -4.19
CA GLY A 132 -6.23 -1.02 -4.97
C GLY A 132 -6.56 -1.15 -6.46
N ILE A 133 -6.96 -0.03 -7.09
CA ILE A 133 -7.23 0.01 -8.53
C ILE A 133 -5.96 -0.25 -9.32
N THR A 134 -4.83 0.36 -8.92
CA THR A 134 -3.53 0.10 -9.57
C THR A 134 -3.14 -1.37 -9.45
N ARG A 135 -3.33 -2.00 -8.27
CA ARG A 135 -3.12 -3.43 -8.07
C ARG A 135 -3.93 -4.26 -9.09
N LYS A 136 -5.23 -4.01 -9.18
CA LYS A 136 -6.12 -4.71 -10.12
C LYS A 136 -5.69 -4.51 -11.58
N SER A 137 -5.30 -3.29 -11.94
CA SER A 137 -4.83 -2.96 -13.29
C SER A 137 -3.54 -3.69 -13.64
N LEU A 138 -2.58 -3.76 -12.72
CA LEU A 138 -1.33 -4.50 -12.92
C LEU A 138 -1.58 -6.00 -13.09
N MET A 139 -2.47 -6.59 -12.30
CA MET A 139 -2.85 -8.00 -12.45
C MET A 139 -3.49 -8.28 -13.81
N GLN A 140 -4.34 -7.37 -14.30
CA GLN A 140 -4.96 -7.51 -15.63
C GLN A 140 -3.91 -7.36 -16.74
N LEU A 141 -3.06 -6.34 -16.68
CA LEU A 141 -2.00 -6.13 -17.68
C LEU A 141 -1.02 -7.30 -17.72
N ALA A 142 -0.65 -7.86 -16.57
CA ALA A 142 0.19 -9.05 -16.51
C ALA A 142 -0.49 -10.26 -17.15
N SER A 143 -1.77 -10.48 -16.85
CA SER A 143 -2.57 -11.54 -17.46
C SER A 143 -2.67 -11.40 -18.98
N ASP A 144 -2.90 -10.18 -19.47
CA ASP A 144 -2.96 -9.88 -20.91
C ASP A 144 -1.61 -10.10 -21.60
N ALA A 145 -0.50 -9.94 -20.87
CA ALA A 145 0.87 -10.24 -21.31
C ALA A 145 1.29 -11.70 -21.13
N GLY A 146 0.38 -12.57 -20.66
CA GLY A 146 0.64 -14.00 -20.45
C GLY A 146 1.35 -14.33 -19.13
N THR A 147 1.47 -13.37 -18.20
CA THR A 147 2.04 -13.58 -16.86
C THR A 147 0.91 -13.62 -15.83
N ALA A 148 0.71 -14.74 -15.16
CA ALA A 148 -0.24 -14.84 -14.07
C ALA A 148 0.38 -14.32 -12.77
N ILE A 149 -0.37 -13.47 -12.04
CA ILE A 149 -0.03 -13.05 -10.69
C ILE A 149 -0.89 -13.85 -9.71
N GLU A 150 -0.24 -14.59 -8.82
CA GLU A 150 -0.92 -15.40 -7.82
C GLU A 150 -1.22 -14.56 -6.57
N GLU A 151 -2.46 -14.62 -6.10
CA GLU A 151 -2.85 -14.09 -4.80
C GLU A 151 -2.65 -15.16 -3.73
N ARG A 152 -1.59 -15.05 -2.94
CA ARG A 152 -1.32 -15.98 -1.83
C ARG A 152 -0.62 -15.30 -0.65
N PRO A 153 -0.80 -15.83 0.56
CA PRO A 153 -0.04 -15.36 1.72
C PRO A 153 1.46 -15.52 1.49
N TYR A 154 2.23 -14.54 1.94
CA TYR A 154 3.68 -14.56 1.90
C TYR A 154 4.23 -14.16 3.27
N ALA A 155 4.97 -15.06 3.91
CA ALA A 155 5.48 -14.82 5.23
C ALA A 155 6.70 -13.91 5.21
N PHE A 156 6.86 -13.06 6.20
CA PHE A 156 7.97 -12.12 6.26
C PHE A 156 9.33 -12.82 6.41
N ASP A 157 9.39 -13.90 7.18
CA ASP A 157 10.57 -14.75 7.29
C ASP A 157 10.94 -15.42 5.96
N GLN A 158 9.93 -15.84 5.18
CA GLN A 158 10.13 -16.37 3.84
C GLN A 158 10.65 -15.28 2.88
N TRP A 159 10.14 -14.05 2.96
CA TRP A 159 10.66 -12.92 2.19
C TRP A 159 12.15 -12.71 2.44
N GLN A 160 12.55 -12.71 3.73
CA GLN A 160 13.97 -12.56 4.10
C GLN A 160 14.84 -13.70 3.53
N ALA A 161 14.37 -14.95 3.64
CA ALA A 161 15.07 -16.13 3.11
C ALA A 161 15.20 -16.10 1.58
N ASP A 162 14.12 -15.77 0.87
CA ASP A 162 14.10 -15.70 -0.59
C ASP A 162 14.97 -14.56 -1.12
N ALA A 163 15.00 -13.43 -0.43
CA ALA A 163 15.89 -12.32 -0.76
C ALA A 163 17.37 -12.70 -0.55
N ALA A 164 17.69 -13.34 0.58
CA ALA A 164 19.06 -13.78 0.90
C ALA A 164 19.58 -14.85 -0.07
N SER A 165 18.73 -15.76 -0.53
CA SER A 165 19.08 -16.81 -1.48
C SER A 165 19.13 -16.33 -2.96
N GLY A 166 18.60 -15.13 -3.25
CA GLY A 166 18.41 -14.63 -4.62
C GLY A 166 17.27 -15.32 -5.37
N HIS A 167 16.39 -16.03 -4.68
CA HIS A 167 15.13 -16.55 -5.25
C HIS A 167 14.14 -15.42 -5.52
N LEU A 168 13.97 -14.49 -4.59
CA LEU A 168 13.28 -13.22 -4.82
C LEU A 168 14.22 -12.29 -5.61
N VAL A 169 13.79 -11.86 -6.79
CA VAL A 169 14.59 -10.98 -7.65
C VAL A 169 14.14 -9.53 -7.61
N GLU A 170 12.85 -9.29 -7.30
CA GLU A 170 12.29 -7.96 -7.21
C GLU A 170 11.11 -7.92 -6.25
N ALA A 171 10.97 -6.82 -5.52
CA ALA A 171 9.75 -6.45 -4.82
C ALA A 171 9.39 -5.02 -5.18
N PHE A 172 8.09 -4.75 -5.37
CA PHE A 172 7.64 -3.39 -5.66
C PHE A 172 6.28 -3.11 -5.03
N ALA A 173 6.06 -1.84 -4.74
CA ALA A 173 4.79 -1.33 -4.25
C ALA A 173 4.04 -0.60 -5.37
N CYS A 174 2.71 -0.58 -5.30
CA CYS A 174 1.89 0.17 -6.25
C CYS A 174 0.74 0.92 -5.58
N GLY A 175 0.39 2.06 -6.17
CA GLY A 175 -0.73 2.89 -5.74
C GLY A 175 -0.97 4.02 -6.73
N THR A 176 -2.14 4.67 -6.65
CA THR A 176 -2.53 5.69 -7.64
C THR A 176 -1.66 6.96 -7.60
N ALA A 177 -0.98 7.25 -6.51
CA ALA A 177 -0.10 8.42 -6.38
C ALA A 177 1.32 8.15 -6.88
N ALA A 178 1.91 7.00 -6.51
CA ALA A 178 3.28 6.63 -6.87
C ALA A 178 3.35 5.75 -8.14
N VAL A 179 2.21 5.25 -8.61
CA VAL A 179 2.03 4.26 -9.68
C VAL A 179 2.76 2.96 -9.34
N VAL A 180 4.06 2.85 -9.54
CA VAL A 180 4.92 1.72 -9.14
C VAL A 180 6.19 2.28 -8.51
N ALA A 181 6.63 1.66 -7.42
CA ALA A 181 7.87 2.00 -6.72
C ALA A 181 8.63 0.73 -6.35
N GLY A 182 9.84 0.56 -6.83
CA GLY A 182 10.71 -0.56 -6.46
C GLY A 182 11.09 -0.52 -4.99
N ILE A 183 11.21 -1.68 -4.35
CA ILE A 183 11.67 -1.84 -2.97
C ILE A 183 13.12 -2.31 -3.03
N GLY A 184 14.05 -1.47 -2.57
CA GLY A 184 15.49 -1.75 -2.64
C GLY A 184 16.07 -2.35 -1.36
N LYS A 185 15.40 -2.13 -0.22
CA LYS A 185 15.84 -2.61 1.09
C LYS A 185 14.67 -2.75 2.05
N VAL A 186 14.73 -3.77 2.87
CA VAL A 186 13.82 -4.01 3.99
C VAL A 186 14.62 -4.26 5.26
#